data_9a053596c382e423fde5a655c51a5da1
#
_entry.id   9a053596c382e423fde5a655c51a5da1
#
_cell.length_a   1.000
_cell.length_b   1.000
_cell.length_c   1.000
_cell.angle_alpha   90.00
_cell.angle_beta   90.00
_cell.angle_gamma   90.00
#
_symmetry.space_group_name_H-M   'P 1'
#
loop_
_entity.id
_entity.type
_entity.pdbx_description
1 polymer ?
#
loop_
_entity_poly.entity_id
_entity_poly.type
_entity_poly.pdbx_seq_one_letter_code
_entity_poly.pdbx_strand_id
1 'polypeptide(L)'
;MAQTDNHLVIMAGGVGGRFWPMSTADCPKQFIDVLGVGRSLIQLTYDRFAGVVPSDNVWVVTNQKYVSLVHEQLPEIPLNHILSEPCRRNTAPCIAYVSWRIKKENPKANIVVSPSDHIVTNEAEFKRVISNCLKFTAETDAVVTLGMKPTRPETGYGYIQADLSTASARNREIYRVDQFREKPDLPTAEQYIKQNNFFWNAGIFIWSASTIVNAFRIYQPSIARIFERIMDVLDTADEQRVIDEVYPECENISVDYAIMEKAEEIFVCPADFGWSDLGTWGSLLAQTQHDIYGNTVIGKDVHLFDSKNCIVHTTEERKVVIQGLDGYIVAEQDGKLLICRLSEEQRLKQFTGEG
;
A
#
# COMPACT_ATOMS: atom_id res chain seq x y z
N MET A 1 21.65 -19.28 -11.58
CA MET A 1 21.36 -18.60 -10.28
C MET A 1 20.22 -19.39 -9.66
N ALA A 2 20.30 -19.72 -8.37
CA ALA A 2 19.17 -20.36 -7.69
C ALA A 2 17.97 -19.38 -7.75
N GLN A 3 16.83 -19.85 -8.26
CA GLN A 3 15.59 -19.10 -8.25
C GLN A 3 15.26 -18.84 -6.78
N THR A 4 15.14 -17.59 -6.37
CA THR A 4 14.77 -17.29 -4.98
C THR A 4 13.28 -17.58 -4.81
N ASP A 5 12.90 -18.16 -3.67
CA ASP A 5 11.49 -18.42 -3.35
C ASP A 5 10.74 -17.17 -2.89
N ASN A 6 11.34 -15.97 -3.04
CA ASN A 6 10.72 -14.70 -2.66
C ASN A 6 9.74 -14.25 -3.74
N HIS A 7 8.54 -13.90 -3.32
CA HIS A 7 7.46 -13.38 -4.14
C HIS A 7 7.01 -12.00 -3.65
N LEU A 8 6.68 -11.11 -4.57
CA LEU A 8 6.05 -9.82 -4.28
C LEU A 8 4.59 -9.87 -4.67
N VAL A 9 3.73 -9.40 -3.79
CA VAL A 9 2.31 -9.16 -4.06
C VAL A 9 2.04 -7.67 -3.95
N ILE A 10 1.61 -7.03 -5.04
CA ILE A 10 1.19 -5.63 -5.06
C ILE A 10 -0.34 -5.59 -4.98
N MET A 11 -0.87 -5.00 -3.92
CA MET A 11 -2.31 -4.79 -3.76
C MET A 11 -2.73 -3.50 -4.46
N ALA A 12 -3.49 -3.58 -5.54
CA ALA A 12 -3.88 -2.46 -6.39
C ALA A 12 -5.41 -2.30 -6.55
N GLY A 13 -6.19 -2.69 -5.55
CA GLY A 13 -7.66 -2.64 -5.55
C GLY A 13 -8.29 -1.33 -5.05
N GLY A 14 -7.50 -0.34 -4.62
CA GLY A 14 -7.99 0.93 -4.09
C GLY A 14 -8.60 1.85 -5.16
N VAL A 15 -9.58 2.69 -4.79
CA VAL A 15 -10.20 3.72 -5.66
C VAL A 15 -9.83 5.14 -5.23
N GLY A 16 -8.69 5.39 -4.70
CA GLY A 16 -8.17 6.67 -4.20
C GLY A 16 -8.78 7.97 -4.77
N GLY A 17 -9.97 8.37 -4.33
CA GLY A 17 -10.64 9.60 -4.78
C GLY A 17 -10.19 10.89 -4.07
N ARG A 18 -9.17 10.83 -3.20
CA ARG A 18 -8.71 11.99 -2.42
C ARG A 18 -7.82 12.95 -3.21
N PHE A 19 -7.32 12.54 -4.38
CA PHE A 19 -6.49 13.36 -5.27
C PHE A 19 -7.28 13.89 -6.48
N TRP A 20 -8.58 14.07 -6.32
CA TRP A 20 -9.35 14.71 -7.38
C TRP A 20 -8.76 16.08 -7.76
N PRO A 21 -8.68 16.47 -9.05
CA PRO A 21 -9.16 15.78 -10.25
C PRO A 21 -8.21 14.72 -10.80
N MET A 22 -7.03 14.53 -10.22
CA MET A 22 -6.01 13.59 -10.68
C MET A 22 -6.52 12.15 -10.60
N SER A 23 -7.09 11.75 -9.44
CA SER A 23 -7.64 10.42 -9.25
C SER A 23 -9.15 10.39 -9.43
N THR A 24 -9.62 9.42 -10.20
CA THR A 24 -11.03 9.16 -10.47
C THR A 24 -11.35 7.68 -10.25
N ALA A 25 -12.63 7.32 -10.30
CA ALA A 25 -13.02 5.91 -10.24
C ALA A 25 -12.52 5.10 -11.46
N ASP A 26 -12.18 5.74 -12.57
CA ASP A 26 -11.64 5.08 -13.77
C ASP A 26 -10.10 5.02 -13.77
N CYS A 27 -9.45 5.96 -13.13
CA CYS A 27 -8.00 6.01 -12.96
C CYS A 27 -7.66 6.32 -11.49
N PRO A 28 -7.61 5.29 -10.61
CA PRO A 28 -7.25 5.46 -9.21
C PRO A 28 -5.81 5.94 -9.00
N LYS A 29 -5.55 6.48 -7.81
CA LYS A 29 -4.28 7.09 -7.39
C LYS A 29 -3.03 6.25 -7.76
N GLN A 30 -3.09 4.93 -7.60
CA GLN A 30 -1.94 4.05 -7.88
C GLN A 30 -1.50 4.07 -9.35
N PHE A 31 -2.37 4.43 -10.28
CA PHE A 31 -2.07 4.48 -11.72
C PHE A 31 -1.65 5.87 -12.21
N ILE A 32 -1.45 6.82 -11.30
CA ILE A 32 -1.14 8.22 -11.62
C ILE A 32 0.30 8.55 -11.24
N ASP A 33 0.96 9.39 -12.06
CA ASP A 33 2.21 10.05 -11.70
C ASP A 33 1.92 11.26 -10.81
N VAL A 34 1.68 11.00 -9.53
CA VAL A 34 1.37 12.03 -8.54
C VAL A 34 2.58 12.92 -8.23
N LEU A 35 3.79 12.41 -8.45
CA LEU A 35 5.04 13.09 -8.13
C LEU A 35 5.61 13.90 -9.31
N GLY A 36 5.10 13.71 -10.53
CA GLY A 36 5.62 14.34 -11.74
C GLY A 36 7.00 13.81 -12.16
N VAL A 37 7.30 12.53 -11.86
CA VAL A 37 8.61 11.90 -12.14
C VAL A 37 8.59 10.99 -13.36
N GLY A 38 7.48 10.95 -14.11
CA GLY A 38 7.29 10.10 -15.29
C GLY A 38 6.93 8.65 -14.96
N ARG A 39 6.60 8.33 -13.70
CA ARG A 39 6.24 6.99 -13.24
C ARG A 39 5.03 7.07 -12.31
N SER A 40 4.04 6.21 -12.52
CA SER A 40 2.91 6.06 -11.59
C SER A 40 3.32 5.40 -10.28
N LEU A 41 2.47 5.49 -9.25
CA LEU A 41 2.80 4.93 -7.93
C LEU A 41 2.93 3.39 -7.96
N ILE A 42 2.14 2.68 -8.78
CA ILE A 42 2.29 1.23 -8.93
C ILE A 42 3.60 0.87 -9.62
N GLN A 43 4.04 1.67 -10.60
CA GLN A 43 5.34 1.50 -11.25
C GLN A 43 6.49 1.76 -10.28
N LEU A 44 6.42 2.84 -9.49
CA LEU A 44 7.40 3.12 -8.44
C LEU A 44 7.42 2.02 -7.38
N THR A 45 6.26 1.42 -7.08
CA THR A 45 6.19 0.27 -6.17
C THR A 45 6.90 -0.95 -6.76
N TYR A 46 6.66 -1.28 -8.03
CA TYR A 46 7.37 -2.36 -8.72
C TYR A 46 8.88 -2.13 -8.76
N ASP A 47 9.33 -0.93 -9.17
CA ASP A 47 10.74 -0.58 -9.34
C ASP A 47 11.54 -0.71 -8.03
N ARG A 48 10.95 -0.34 -6.89
CA ARG A 48 11.64 -0.40 -5.58
C ARG A 48 11.94 -1.81 -5.10
N PHE A 49 11.26 -2.84 -5.62
CA PHE A 49 11.55 -4.23 -5.30
C PHE A 49 12.57 -4.88 -6.24
N ALA A 50 13.02 -4.17 -7.27
CA ALA A 50 14.04 -4.67 -8.19
C ALA A 50 15.33 -5.05 -7.44
N GLY A 51 15.80 -6.29 -7.67
CA GLY A 51 16.95 -6.86 -7.00
C GLY A 51 16.64 -7.49 -5.61
N VAL A 52 15.43 -7.36 -5.09
CA VAL A 52 14.95 -8.03 -3.87
C VAL A 52 14.11 -9.26 -4.22
N VAL A 53 13.23 -9.11 -5.20
CA VAL A 53 12.37 -10.18 -5.71
C VAL A 53 12.61 -10.34 -7.21
N PRO A 54 12.68 -11.58 -7.75
CA PRO A 54 12.75 -11.80 -9.19
C PRO A 54 11.51 -11.25 -9.89
N SER A 55 11.68 -10.69 -11.10
CA SER A 55 10.57 -10.16 -11.91
C SER A 55 9.46 -11.19 -12.15
N ASP A 56 9.86 -12.45 -12.37
CA ASP A 56 8.93 -13.56 -12.63
C ASP A 56 8.09 -13.95 -11.39
N ASN A 57 8.46 -13.47 -10.19
CA ASN A 57 7.77 -13.73 -8.94
C ASN A 57 6.94 -12.53 -8.45
N VAL A 58 6.62 -11.60 -9.34
CA VAL A 58 5.77 -10.45 -9.00
C VAL A 58 4.33 -10.72 -9.38
N TRP A 59 3.44 -10.44 -8.45
CA TRP A 59 1.99 -10.61 -8.56
C TRP A 59 1.29 -9.29 -8.29
N VAL A 60 0.21 -9.03 -9.02
CA VAL A 60 -0.68 -7.90 -8.74
C VAL A 60 -2.08 -8.43 -8.48
N VAL A 61 -2.70 -7.98 -7.40
CA VAL A 61 -4.12 -8.24 -7.15
C VAL A 61 -4.87 -6.93 -7.32
N THR A 62 -5.84 -6.91 -8.21
CA THR A 62 -6.59 -5.69 -8.54
C THR A 62 -8.05 -6.00 -8.82
N ASN A 63 -8.90 -4.96 -8.89
CA ASN A 63 -10.27 -5.13 -9.37
C ASN A 63 -10.27 -5.43 -10.88
N GLN A 64 -11.21 -6.26 -11.33
CA GLN A 64 -11.38 -6.64 -12.74
C GLN A 64 -11.36 -5.44 -13.70
N LYS A 65 -11.89 -4.30 -13.27
CA LYS A 65 -11.91 -3.05 -14.03
C LYS A 65 -10.52 -2.50 -14.37
N TYR A 66 -9.50 -2.81 -13.54
CA TYR A 66 -8.17 -2.22 -13.67
C TYR A 66 -7.11 -3.17 -14.22
N VAL A 67 -7.46 -4.39 -14.59
CA VAL A 67 -6.52 -5.38 -15.15
C VAL A 67 -5.77 -4.81 -16.35
N SER A 68 -6.49 -4.16 -17.28
CA SER A 68 -5.88 -3.54 -18.46
C SER A 68 -4.89 -2.42 -18.11
N LEU A 69 -5.21 -1.58 -17.12
CA LEU A 69 -4.30 -0.52 -16.64
C LEU A 69 -3.03 -1.10 -15.99
N VAL A 70 -3.18 -2.18 -15.22
CA VAL A 70 -2.02 -2.88 -14.65
C VAL A 70 -1.13 -3.42 -15.76
N HIS A 71 -1.70 -4.10 -16.74
CA HIS A 71 -0.93 -4.69 -17.85
C HIS A 71 -0.26 -3.62 -18.73
N GLU A 72 -0.92 -2.47 -18.95
CA GLU A 72 -0.35 -1.34 -19.68
C GLU A 72 0.85 -0.73 -18.94
N GLN A 73 0.74 -0.56 -17.64
CA GLN A 73 1.77 0.11 -16.82
C GLN A 73 2.90 -0.82 -16.36
N LEU A 74 2.64 -2.12 -16.26
CA LEU A 74 3.59 -3.15 -15.84
C LEU A 74 3.59 -4.31 -16.86
N PRO A 75 4.00 -4.05 -18.11
CA PRO A 75 3.97 -5.08 -19.18
C PRO A 75 4.92 -6.25 -18.93
N GLU A 76 5.88 -6.10 -18.00
CA GLU A 76 6.82 -7.14 -17.60
C GLU A 76 6.15 -8.23 -16.74
N ILE A 77 4.99 -7.94 -16.13
CA ILE A 77 4.28 -8.91 -15.28
C ILE A 77 3.41 -9.81 -16.20
N PRO A 78 3.57 -11.15 -16.11
CA PRO A 78 2.72 -12.08 -16.86
C PRO A 78 1.24 -11.88 -16.53
N LEU A 79 0.37 -11.98 -17.53
CA LEU A 79 -1.08 -11.79 -17.35
C LEU A 79 -1.68 -12.74 -16.30
N ASN A 80 -1.19 -13.96 -16.18
CA ASN A 80 -1.64 -14.93 -15.18
C ASN A 80 -1.14 -14.60 -13.76
N HIS A 81 -0.27 -13.59 -13.60
CA HIS A 81 0.12 -13.02 -12.31
C HIS A 81 -0.65 -11.75 -11.94
N ILE A 82 -1.55 -11.29 -12.82
CA ILE A 82 -2.49 -10.20 -12.54
C ILE A 82 -3.83 -10.84 -12.12
N LEU A 83 -4.02 -11.00 -10.82
CA LEU A 83 -5.21 -11.62 -10.27
C LEU A 83 -6.35 -10.61 -10.16
N SER A 84 -7.53 -11.00 -10.60
CA SER A 84 -8.68 -10.13 -10.75
C SER A 84 -9.76 -10.42 -9.70
N GLU A 85 -10.07 -9.40 -8.88
CA GLU A 85 -11.15 -9.45 -7.90
C GLU A 85 -12.46 -8.98 -8.56
N PRO A 86 -13.54 -9.79 -8.56
CA PRO A 86 -14.81 -9.40 -9.17
C PRO A 86 -15.55 -8.32 -8.36
N CYS A 87 -15.31 -8.26 -7.06
CA CYS A 87 -15.89 -7.26 -6.17
C CYS A 87 -14.94 -6.93 -5.02
N ARG A 88 -15.18 -5.84 -4.32
CA ARG A 88 -14.39 -5.42 -3.18
C ARG A 88 -14.76 -6.21 -1.93
N ARG A 89 -13.77 -6.81 -1.28
CA ARG A 89 -13.89 -7.53 -0.01
C ARG A 89 -12.78 -7.17 0.98
N ASN A 90 -12.14 -5.98 0.80
CA ASN A 90 -11.02 -5.53 1.62
C ASN A 90 -9.77 -6.43 1.45
N THR A 91 -8.75 -6.26 2.31
CA THR A 91 -7.42 -6.84 2.08
C THR A 91 -7.28 -8.31 2.47
N ALA A 92 -8.10 -8.85 3.38
CA ALA A 92 -7.95 -10.26 3.77
C ALA A 92 -8.31 -11.23 2.63
N PRO A 93 -9.45 -11.14 1.91
CA PRO A 93 -9.73 -11.99 0.76
C PRO A 93 -8.73 -11.80 -0.39
N CYS A 94 -8.28 -10.57 -0.64
CA CYS A 94 -7.23 -10.24 -1.60
C CYS A 94 -5.95 -11.05 -1.31
N ILE A 95 -5.44 -10.97 -0.08
CA ILE A 95 -4.24 -11.69 0.36
C ILE A 95 -4.47 -13.21 0.36
N ALA A 96 -5.64 -13.68 0.80
CA ALA A 96 -5.97 -15.10 0.75
C ALA A 96 -5.88 -15.62 -0.69
N TYR A 97 -6.56 -15.01 -1.63
CA TYR A 97 -6.56 -15.43 -3.04
C TYR A 97 -5.16 -15.63 -3.58
N VAL A 98 -4.34 -14.60 -3.51
CA VAL A 98 -2.97 -14.66 -4.05
C VAL A 98 -2.08 -15.63 -3.26
N SER A 99 -2.28 -15.77 -1.94
CA SER A 99 -1.47 -16.68 -1.12
C SER A 99 -1.75 -18.15 -1.45
N TRP A 100 -3.02 -18.53 -1.67
CA TRP A 100 -3.38 -19.87 -2.14
C TRP A 100 -2.86 -20.13 -3.55
N ARG A 101 -2.94 -19.15 -4.43
CA ARG A 101 -2.44 -19.22 -5.81
C ARG A 101 -0.94 -19.43 -5.86
N ILE A 102 -0.16 -18.60 -5.12
CA ILE A 102 1.29 -18.73 -5.02
C ILE A 102 1.67 -20.07 -4.36
N LYS A 103 1.00 -20.45 -3.26
CA LYS A 103 1.31 -21.71 -2.56
C LYS A 103 1.10 -22.94 -3.43
N LYS A 104 0.12 -22.94 -4.32
CA LYS A 104 -0.10 -24.03 -5.29
C LYS A 104 1.07 -24.16 -6.24
N GLU A 105 1.59 -23.05 -6.74
CA GLU A 105 2.70 -22.99 -7.67
C GLU A 105 4.05 -23.25 -6.98
N ASN A 106 4.28 -22.59 -5.84
CA ASN A 106 5.49 -22.72 -5.05
C ASN A 106 5.18 -22.90 -3.55
N PRO A 107 5.12 -24.13 -3.04
CA PRO A 107 4.84 -24.40 -1.62
C PRO A 107 5.88 -23.81 -0.64
N LYS A 108 7.08 -23.45 -1.13
CA LYS A 108 8.16 -22.84 -0.35
C LYS A 108 8.19 -21.32 -0.44
N ALA A 109 7.23 -20.73 -1.15
CA ALA A 109 7.19 -19.29 -1.37
C ALA A 109 7.26 -18.51 -0.06
N ASN A 110 8.07 -17.45 -0.10
CA ASN A 110 8.19 -16.46 0.93
C ASN A 110 7.68 -15.13 0.35
N ILE A 111 6.66 -14.55 0.93
CA ILE A 111 5.83 -13.53 0.29
C ILE A 111 6.00 -12.20 1.02
N VAL A 112 6.27 -11.13 0.27
CA VAL A 112 6.06 -9.76 0.72
C VAL A 112 4.82 -9.19 0.05
N VAL A 113 3.90 -8.65 0.84
CA VAL A 113 2.70 -7.96 0.38
C VAL A 113 2.89 -6.47 0.59
N SER A 114 2.65 -5.68 -0.45
CA SER A 114 2.82 -4.22 -0.42
C SER A 114 1.61 -3.52 -1.05
N PRO A 115 1.13 -2.41 -0.46
CA PRO A 115 0.24 -1.49 -1.16
C PRO A 115 0.92 -0.92 -2.41
N SER A 116 0.12 -0.57 -3.42
CA SER A 116 0.58 -0.04 -4.70
C SER A 116 0.78 1.47 -4.73
N ASP A 117 0.41 2.19 -3.67
CA ASP A 117 0.16 3.63 -3.71
C ASP A 117 0.91 4.43 -2.62
N HIS A 118 1.93 3.82 -2.01
CA HIS A 118 2.78 4.44 -1.01
C HIS A 118 4.09 4.98 -1.60
N ILE A 119 4.63 6.04 -0.98
CA ILE A 119 5.96 6.59 -1.30
C ILE A 119 7.01 6.01 -0.34
N VAL A 120 8.21 5.85 -0.88
CA VAL A 120 9.46 5.57 -0.16
C VAL A 120 10.54 6.47 -0.76
N THR A 121 11.21 7.27 0.06
CA THR A 121 12.24 8.20 -0.41
C THR A 121 13.66 7.65 -0.28
N ASN A 122 13.89 6.68 0.60
CA ASN A 122 15.18 5.99 0.76
C ASN A 122 15.06 4.52 0.33
N GLU A 123 15.16 4.29 -0.98
CA GLU A 123 15.04 2.93 -1.55
C GLU A 123 16.13 1.97 -1.10
N ALA A 124 17.35 2.45 -0.85
CA ALA A 124 18.45 1.59 -0.40
C ALA A 124 18.14 0.98 0.97
N GLU A 125 17.67 1.80 1.91
CA GLU A 125 17.26 1.36 3.24
C GLU A 125 16.02 0.46 3.17
N PHE A 126 15.04 0.81 2.32
CA PHE A 126 13.87 -0.03 2.06
C PHE A 126 14.27 -1.44 1.62
N LYS A 127 15.14 -1.57 0.61
CA LYS A 127 15.63 -2.85 0.09
C LYS A 127 16.36 -3.65 1.16
N ARG A 128 17.17 -2.98 2.00
CA ARG A 128 17.86 -3.61 3.12
C ARG A 128 16.86 -4.20 4.12
N VAL A 129 15.89 -3.42 4.54
CA VAL A 129 14.85 -3.82 5.52
C VAL A 129 14.03 -4.98 4.99
N ILE A 130 13.51 -4.89 3.75
CA ILE A 130 12.72 -5.95 3.13
C ILE A 130 13.53 -7.25 3.03
N SER A 131 14.77 -7.17 2.54
CA SER A 131 15.65 -8.34 2.43
C SER A 131 15.92 -9.00 3.78
N ASN A 132 16.08 -8.19 4.83
CA ASN A 132 16.26 -8.64 6.20
C ASN A 132 15.01 -9.37 6.73
N CYS A 133 13.82 -8.83 6.49
CA CYS A 133 12.56 -9.45 6.89
C CYS A 133 12.28 -10.74 6.10
N LEU A 134 12.52 -10.75 4.78
CA LEU A 134 12.37 -11.94 3.94
C LEU A 134 13.30 -13.07 4.40
N LYS A 135 14.55 -12.76 4.76
CA LYS A 135 15.45 -13.76 5.33
C LYS A 135 14.94 -14.34 6.65
N PHE A 136 14.36 -13.50 7.50
CA PHE A 136 13.82 -13.94 8.78
C PHE A 136 12.61 -14.86 8.61
N THR A 137 11.66 -14.50 7.74
CA THR A 137 10.42 -15.28 7.50
C THR A 137 10.66 -16.55 6.70
N ALA A 138 11.75 -16.64 5.92
CA ALA A 138 12.16 -17.88 5.25
C ALA A 138 12.63 -18.97 6.23
N GLU A 139 13.06 -18.59 7.44
CA GLU A 139 13.59 -19.48 8.47
C GLU A 139 12.67 -19.66 9.67
N THR A 140 11.49 -19.00 9.66
CA THR A 140 10.55 -18.99 10.79
C THR A 140 9.10 -19.02 10.31
N ASP A 141 8.17 -19.39 11.20
CA ASP A 141 6.73 -19.32 10.95
C ASP A 141 6.16 -17.93 11.35
N ALA A 142 6.99 -16.89 11.33
CA ALA A 142 6.60 -15.55 11.76
C ALA A 142 5.78 -14.82 10.70
N VAL A 143 4.86 -13.99 11.19
CA VAL A 143 4.23 -12.90 10.45
C VAL A 143 4.98 -11.62 10.79
N VAL A 144 5.58 -10.95 9.82
CA VAL A 144 6.33 -9.70 10.04
C VAL A 144 5.61 -8.54 9.36
N THR A 145 5.51 -7.41 10.05
CA THR A 145 5.09 -6.13 9.47
C THR A 145 6.17 -5.07 9.66
N LEU A 146 6.11 -4.00 8.85
CA LEU A 146 7.02 -2.87 9.01
C LEU A 146 6.38 -1.79 9.87
N GLY A 147 7.15 -1.29 10.83
CA GLY A 147 6.74 -0.24 11.76
C GLY A 147 7.43 1.09 11.48
N MET A 148 6.66 2.14 11.14
CA MET A 148 7.19 3.49 10.92
C MET A 148 7.10 4.32 12.19
N LYS A 149 8.14 5.09 12.51
CA LYS A 149 8.13 5.94 13.70
C LYS A 149 7.05 7.03 13.57
N PRO A 150 6.11 7.11 14.52
CA PRO A 150 5.08 8.15 14.50
C PRO A 150 5.68 9.55 14.69
N THR A 151 5.24 10.50 13.86
CA THR A 151 5.64 11.92 13.96
C THR A 151 4.49 12.83 14.39
N ARG A 152 3.24 12.32 14.36
CA ARG A 152 2.01 13.02 14.74
C ARG A 152 0.94 12.00 15.19
N PRO A 153 -0.11 12.42 15.92
CA PRO A 153 -1.19 11.52 16.34
C PRO A 153 -2.16 11.25 15.17
N GLU A 154 -1.76 10.38 14.22
CA GLU A 154 -2.54 10.02 13.05
C GLU A 154 -3.63 9.00 13.40
N THR A 155 -4.90 9.33 13.16
CA THR A 155 -6.04 8.43 13.44
C THR A 155 -6.43 7.55 12.25
N GLY A 156 -5.84 7.80 11.09
CA GLY A 156 -6.06 7.02 9.86
C GLY A 156 -5.20 5.77 9.75
N TYR A 157 -4.21 5.58 10.65
CA TYR A 157 -3.26 4.47 10.60
C TYR A 157 -3.46 3.47 11.73
N GLY A 158 -3.03 2.23 11.49
CA GLY A 158 -2.82 1.24 12.52
C GLY A 158 -1.57 1.57 13.35
N TYR A 159 -1.61 1.26 14.64
CA TYR A 159 -0.49 1.38 15.58
C TYR A 159 -0.06 0.01 16.09
N ILE A 160 1.25 -0.19 16.16
CA ILE A 160 1.90 -1.41 16.59
C ILE A 160 2.73 -1.10 17.83
N GLN A 161 2.43 -1.76 18.95
CA GLN A 161 3.29 -1.72 20.11
C GLN A 161 4.29 -2.86 20.05
N ALA A 162 5.58 -2.52 20.06
CA ALA A 162 6.67 -3.48 20.06
C ALA A 162 7.20 -3.72 21.48
N ASP A 163 7.46 -4.96 21.83
CA ASP A 163 8.29 -5.29 22.99
C ASP A 163 9.78 -5.13 22.62
N LEU A 164 10.30 -3.92 22.85
CA LEU A 164 11.69 -3.60 22.55
C LEU A 164 12.71 -4.34 23.42
N SER A 165 12.27 -5.02 24.47
CA SER A 165 13.13 -5.84 25.36
C SER A 165 13.42 -7.22 24.78
N THR A 166 12.55 -7.72 23.87
CA THR A 166 12.61 -9.05 23.27
C THR A 166 12.91 -8.98 21.79
N ALA A 167 14.11 -8.45 21.45
CA ALA A 167 14.61 -8.60 20.08
C ALA A 167 14.72 -10.10 19.73
N SER A 168 14.28 -10.48 18.53
CA SER A 168 14.42 -11.86 18.09
C SER A 168 15.87 -12.34 18.17
N ALA A 169 16.12 -13.52 18.71
CA ALA A 169 17.45 -14.10 18.79
C ALA A 169 18.11 -14.28 17.41
N ARG A 170 17.30 -14.43 16.34
CA ARG A 170 17.77 -14.57 14.95
C ARG A 170 17.99 -13.24 14.25
N ASN A 171 17.29 -12.19 14.69
CA ASN A 171 17.40 -10.86 14.09
C ASN A 171 17.09 -9.77 15.13
N ARG A 172 18.10 -9.00 15.50
CA ARG A 172 17.99 -7.98 16.56
C ARG A 172 17.22 -6.73 16.14
N GLU A 173 16.86 -6.59 14.86
CA GLU A 173 16.03 -5.48 14.36
C GLU A 173 14.53 -5.86 14.30
N ILE A 174 14.17 -7.10 14.65
CA ILE A 174 12.79 -7.61 14.61
C ILE A 174 12.34 -7.92 16.02
N TYR A 175 11.23 -7.32 16.43
CA TYR A 175 10.68 -7.38 17.77
C TYR A 175 9.31 -8.05 17.77
N ARG A 176 8.96 -8.71 18.85
CA ARG A 176 7.60 -9.23 19.04
C ARG A 176 6.62 -8.07 19.19
N VAL A 177 5.41 -8.25 18.64
CA VAL A 177 4.31 -7.29 18.81
C VAL A 177 3.55 -7.63 20.09
N ASP A 178 3.42 -6.64 20.99
CA ASP A 178 2.60 -6.75 22.19
C ASP A 178 1.13 -6.46 21.88
N GLN A 179 0.90 -5.44 21.04
CA GLN A 179 -0.43 -5.00 20.67
C GLN A 179 -0.43 -4.45 19.25
N PHE A 180 -1.49 -4.78 18.51
CA PHE A 180 -1.85 -4.15 17.25
C PHE A 180 -3.20 -3.43 17.42
N ARG A 181 -3.30 -2.17 17.02
CA ARG A 181 -4.52 -1.38 17.12
C ARG A 181 -4.78 -0.60 15.84
N GLU A 182 -5.81 -0.98 15.12
CA GLU A 182 -6.20 -0.31 13.88
C GLU A 182 -7.01 0.96 14.18
N LYS A 183 -6.59 2.09 13.62
CA LYS A 183 -7.29 3.39 13.62
C LYS A 183 -7.82 3.83 14.99
N PRO A 184 -6.94 4.10 15.96
CA PRO A 184 -7.36 4.57 17.28
C PRO A 184 -8.01 5.95 17.22
N ASP A 185 -8.74 6.33 18.25
CA ASP A 185 -9.19 7.70 18.43
C ASP A 185 -8.02 8.67 18.74
N LEU A 186 -8.25 9.96 18.58
CA LEU A 186 -7.19 10.97 18.76
C LEU A 186 -6.55 10.94 20.16
N PRO A 187 -7.29 10.86 21.28
CA PRO A 187 -6.69 10.78 22.61
C PRO A 187 -5.78 9.55 22.77
N THR A 188 -6.16 8.41 22.21
CA THR A 188 -5.36 7.18 22.22
C THR A 188 -4.10 7.35 21.36
N ALA A 189 -4.22 7.90 20.16
CA ALA A 189 -3.08 8.18 19.30
C ALA A 189 -2.07 9.14 19.95
N GLU A 190 -2.55 10.19 20.64
CA GLU A 190 -1.70 11.11 21.42
C GLU A 190 -0.97 10.43 22.58
N GLN A 191 -1.55 9.39 23.18
CA GLN A 191 -0.88 8.60 24.20
C GLN A 191 0.20 7.70 23.61
N TYR A 192 -0.06 7.09 22.44
CA TYR A 192 0.88 6.19 21.77
C TYR A 192 2.14 6.90 21.32
N ILE A 193 2.04 8.10 20.75
CA ILE A 193 3.22 8.85 20.29
C ILE A 193 4.14 9.33 21.42
N LYS A 194 3.65 9.40 22.67
CA LYS A 194 4.48 9.72 23.84
C LYS A 194 5.35 8.54 24.30
N GLN A 195 5.06 7.35 23.79
CA GLN A 195 5.79 6.13 24.09
C GLN A 195 6.72 5.79 22.93
N ASN A 196 7.95 5.40 23.22
CA ASN A 196 8.96 5.15 22.19
C ASN A 196 8.85 3.77 21.51
N ASN A 197 7.86 2.95 21.91
CA ASN A 197 7.66 1.59 21.44
C ASN A 197 6.42 1.41 20.56
N PHE A 198 5.76 2.50 20.17
CA PHE A 198 4.67 2.47 19.20
C PHE A 198 5.15 2.90 17.82
N PHE A 199 4.67 2.19 16.80
CA PHE A 199 4.98 2.43 15.39
C PHE A 199 3.70 2.46 14.58
N TRP A 200 3.66 3.22 13.47
CA TRP A 200 2.61 3.11 12.49
C TRP A 200 2.76 1.85 11.65
N ASN A 201 1.67 1.16 11.40
CA ASN A 201 1.63 0.06 10.45
C ASN A 201 1.79 0.59 9.01
N ALA A 202 2.85 0.18 8.34
CA ALA A 202 3.09 0.57 6.94
C ALA A 202 2.18 -0.18 5.95
N GLY A 203 1.41 -1.18 6.40
CA GLY A 203 0.61 -2.03 5.52
C GLY A 203 1.46 -2.95 4.63
N ILE A 204 2.74 -3.12 4.95
CA ILE A 204 3.66 -4.05 4.27
C ILE A 204 3.86 -5.24 5.17
N PHE A 205 3.54 -6.43 4.67
CA PHE A 205 3.58 -7.67 5.43
C PHE A 205 4.49 -8.69 4.77
N ILE A 206 5.20 -9.48 5.58
CA ILE A 206 6.12 -10.50 5.10
C ILE A 206 5.87 -11.81 5.88
N TRP A 207 5.77 -12.92 5.17
CA TRP A 207 5.51 -14.25 5.72
C TRP A 207 5.82 -15.35 4.70
N SER A 208 5.93 -16.60 5.16
CA SER A 208 5.90 -17.74 4.23
C SER A 208 4.45 -18.01 3.76
N ALA A 209 4.29 -18.57 2.55
CA ALA A 209 2.98 -18.97 2.04
C ALA A 209 2.29 -19.97 2.99
N SER A 210 3.05 -20.82 3.67
CA SER A 210 2.52 -21.76 4.65
C SER A 210 2.04 -21.06 5.91
N THR A 211 2.80 -20.07 6.41
CA THR A 211 2.43 -19.29 7.60
C THR A 211 1.12 -18.55 7.40
N ILE A 212 0.97 -17.81 6.29
CA ILE A 212 -0.25 -17.03 6.06
C ILE A 212 -1.48 -17.92 5.80
N VAL A 213 -1.33 -19.01 5.06
CA VAL A 213 -2.42 -19.96 4.84
C VAL A 213 -2.87 -20.60 6.16
N ASN A 214 -1.93 -20.94 7.05
CA ASN A 214 -2.27 -21.47 8.38
C ASN A 214 -2.92 -20.39 9.26
N ALA A 215 -2.47 -19.14 9.20
CA ALA A 215 -3.11 -18.04 9.90
C ALA A 215 -4.58 -17.85 9.46
N PHE A 216 -4.87 -17.90 8.16
CA PHE A 216 -6.26 -17.89 7.67
C PHE A 216 -7.09 -19.08 8.19
N ARG A 217 -6.53 -20.29 8.23
CA ARG A 217 -7.22 -21.48 8.78
C ARG A 217 -7.63 -21.30 10.24
N ILE A 218 -6.76 -20.67 11.03
CA ILE A 218 -6.97 -20.47 12.47
C ILE A 218 -7.91 -19.29 12.72
N TYR A 219 -7.63 -18.12 12.12
CA TYR A 219 -8.26 -16.84 12.49
C TYR A 219 -9.42 -16.44 11.57
N GLN A 220 -9.43 -16.97 10.32
CA GLN A 220 -10.46 -16.71 9.30
C GLN A 220 -10.86 -17.99 8.54
N PRO A 221 -11.40 -19.00 9.25
CA PRO A 221 -11.71 -20.30 8.64
C PRO A 221 -12.80 -20.23 7.56
N SER A 222 -13.66 -19.19 7.55
CA SER A 222 -14.64 -18.95 6.49
C SER A 222 -13.96 -18.66 5.16
N ILE A 223 -12.99 -17.74 5.15
CA ILE A 223 -12.21 -17.38 3.96
C ILE A 223 -11.34 -18.57 3.53
N ALA A 224 -10.65 -19.22 4.48
CA ALA A 224 -9.79 -20.37 4.19
C ALA A 224 -10.55 -21.49 3.45
N ARG A 225 -11.75 -21.85 3.93
CA ARG A 225 -12.58 -22.89 3.29
C ARG A 225 -12.97 -22.56 1.85
N ILE A 226 -13.19 -21.29 1.53
CA ILE A 226 -13.52 -20.88 0.15
C ILE A 226 -12.36 -21.23 -0.77
N PHE A 227 -11.13 -20.80 -0.44
CA PHE A 227 -9.97 -21.02 -1.30
C PHE A 227 -9.47 -22.47 -1.28
N GLU A 228 -9.66 -23.21 -0.18
CA GLU A 228 -9.38 -24.66 -0.14
C GLU A 228 -10.30 -25.46 -1.05
N ARG A 229 -11.59 -25.09 -1.10
CA ARG A 229 -12.59 -25.75 -1.95
C ARG A 229 -12.27 -25.63 -3.44
N ILE A 230 -11.61 -24.55 -3.86
CA ILE A 230 -11.27 -24.26 -5.24
C ILE A 230 -9.79 -24.50 -5.59
N MET A 231 -9.02 -25.10 -4.69
CA MET A 231 -7.56 -25.26 -4.84
C MET A 231 -7.18 -25.94 -6.17
N ASP A 232 -7.94 -26.92 -6.63
CA ASP A 232 -7.67 -27.65 -7.87
C ASP A 232 -7.91 -26.76 -9.11
N VAL A 233 -8.80 -25.77 -9.01
CA VAL A 233 -9.16 -24.87 -10.12
C VAL A 233 -8.19 -23.71 -10.27
N LEU A 234 -7.54 -23.29 -9.19
CA LEU A 234 -6.52 -22.23 -9.27
C LEU A 234 -5.46 -22.60 -10.30
N ASP A 235 -4.93 -21.64 -11.06
CA ASP A 235 -3.98 -21.84 -12.16
C ASP A 235 -4.52 -22.68 -13.33
N THR A 236 -5.81 -22.62 -13.57
CA THR A 236 -6.43 -23.24 -14.73
C THR A 236 -7.23 -22.22 -15.53
N ALA A 237 -7.67 -22.60 -16.74
CA ALA A 237 -8.52 -21.72 -17.56
C ALA A 237 -9.88 -21.37 -16.89
N ASP A 238 -10.33 -22.17 -15.93
CA ASP A 238 -11.58 -21.96 -15.20
C ASP A 238 -11.42 -21.07 -13.96
N GLU A 239 -10.20 -20.70 -13.57
CA GLU A 239 -9.92 -19.97 -12.33
C GLU A 239 -10.79 -18.72 -12.20
N GLN A 240 -10.76 -17.82 -13.18
CA GLN A 240 -11.49 -16.55 -13.08
C GLN A 240 -13.00 -16.78 -12.97
N ARG A 241 -13.56 -17.71 -13.75
CA ARG A 241 -15.00 -18.03 -13.68
C ARG A 241 -15.40 -18.50 -12.27
N VAL A 242 -14.60 -19.35 -11.67
CA VAL A 242 -14.88 -19.88 -10.32
C VAL A 242 -14.65 -18.80 -9.26
N ILE A 243 -13.63 -17.96 -9.41
CA ILE A 243 -13.39 -16.79 -8.54
C ILE A 243 -14.58 -15.83 -8.58
N ASP A 244 -15.13 -15.54 -9.76
CA ASP A 244 -16.31 -14.66 -9.91
C ASP A 244 -17.54 -15.19 -9.13
N GLU A 245 -17.67 -16.53 -9.02
CA GLU A 245 -18.75 -17.17 -8.29
C GLU A 245 -18.53 -17.17 -6.76
N VAL A 246 -17.30 -17.48 -6.29
CA VAL A 246 -17.06 -17.74 -4.87
C VAL A 246 -16.50 -16.56 -4.08
N TYR A 247 -15.79 -15.63 -4.74
CA TYR A 247 -15.18 -14.48 -4.08
C TYR A 247 -16.18 -13.57 -3.37
N PRO A 248 -17.40 -13.32 -3.92
CA PRO A 248 -18.45 -12.58 -3.22
C PRO A 248 -18.91 -13.21 -1.89
N GLU A 249 -18.67 -14.52 -1.67
CA GLU A 249 -18.96 -15.20 -0.41
C GLU A 249 -17.99 -14.81 0.72
N CYS A 250 -16.81 -14.25 0.37
CA CYS A 250 -15.81 -13.86 1.35
C CYS A 250 -16.32 -12.74 2.25
N GLU A 251 -15.98 -12.81 3.52
CA GLU A 251 -16.19 -11.72 4.48
C GLU A 251 -15.46 -10.46 4.03
N ASN A 252 -16.11 -9.31 4.14
CA ASN A 252 -15.50 -8.00 3.82
C ASN A 252 -14.71 -7.50 5.04
N ILE A 253 -13.46 -7.90 5.15
CA ILE A 253 -12.59 -7.61 6.30
C ILE A 253 -11.15 -7.34 5.86
N SER A 254 -10.45 -6.42 6.54
CA SER A 254 -9.02 -6.22 6.30
C SER A 254 -8.18 -7.29 6.99
N VAL A 255 -6.98 -7.53 6.49
CA VAL A 255 -6.02 -8.45 7.11
C VAL A 255 -5.62 -8.00 8.52
N ASP A 256 -5.67 -6.69 8.76
CA ASP A 256 -5.39 -6.10 10.06
C ASP A 256 -6.35 -6.65 11.12
N TYR A 257 -7.66 -6.55 10.88
CA TYR A 257 -8.68 -7.11 11.78
C TYR A 257 -8.81 -8.63 11.69
N ALA A 258 -8.56 -9.19 10.52
CA ALA A 258 -8.71 -10.63 10.29
C ALA A 258 -7.64 -11.45 11.00
N ILE A 259 -6.39 -10.99 10.97
CA ILE A 259 -5.21 -11.74 11.40
C ILE A 259 -4.36 -10.91 12.36
N MET A 260 -3.96 -9.65 12.00
CA MET A 260 -2.93 -8.92 12.74
C MET A 260 -3.34 -8.57 14.19
N GLU A 261 -4.62 -8.31 14.46
CA GLU A 261 -5.11 -8.08 15.83
C GLU A 261 -5.30 -9.38 16.66
N LYS A 262 -5.24 -10.57 16.04
CA LYS A 262 -5.60 -11.85 16.66
C LYS A 262 -4.44 -12.82 16.79
N ALA A 263 -3.48 -12.76 15.89
CA ALA A 263 -2.40 -13.73 15.84
C ALA A 263 -1.36 -13.45 16.94
N GLU A 264 -0.82 -14.53 17.52
CA GLU A 264 0.11 -14.46 18.66
C GLU A 264 1.58 -14.30 18.22
N GLU A 265 1.94 -14.81 17.04
CA GLU A 265 3.31 -14.81 16.52
C GLU A 265 3.52 -13.72 15.46
N ILE A 266 3.23 -12.46 15.86
CA ILE A 266 3.45 -11.29 15.04
C ILE A 266 4.69 -10.56 15.50
N PHE A 267 5.46 -10.12 14.52
CA PHE A 267 6.69 -9.37 14.72
C PHE A 267 6.63 -8.06 13.93
N VAL A 268 7.33 -7.05 14.43
CA VAL A 268 7.51 -5.77 13.76
C VAL A 268 8.99 -5.51 13.53
N CYS A 269 9.31 -5.03 12.34
CA CYS A 269 10.62 -4.46 12.02
C CYS A 269 10.48 -2.93 11.97
N PRO A 270 10.93 -2.20 13.00
CA PRO A 270 11.00 -0.75 12.95
C PRO A 270 11.92 -0.30 11.82
N ALA A 271 11.48 0.67 11.04
CA ALA A 271 12.21 1.15 9.88
C ALA A 271 12.02 2.66 9.67
N ASP A 272 12.99 3.27 9.02
CA ASP A 272 12.98 4.68 8.64
C ASP A 272 13.56 4.84 7.23
N PHE A 273 12.69 4.75 6.24
CA PHE A 273 13.05 4.91 4.83
C PHE A 273 12.22 6.00 4.11
N GLY A 274 11.69 6.97 4.90
CA GLY A 274 10.91 8.06 4.33
C GLY A 274 9.59 7.58 3.72
N TRP A 275 8.81 6.84 4.52
CA TRP A 275 7.52 6.29 4.11
C TRP A 275 6.37 7.30 4.25
N SER A 276 5.47 7.28 3.27
CA SER A 276 4.17 7.94 3.35
C SER A 276 3.12 7.15 2.57
N ASP A 277 1.90 7.07 3.11
CA ASP A 277 0.75 6.48 2.41
C ASP A 277 0.15 7.40 1.34
N LEU A 278 0.65 8.65 1.23
CA LEU A 278 0.08 9.66 0.34
C LEU A 278 -1.44 9.74 0.43
N GLY A 279 -1.97 9.83 1.65
CA GLY A 279 -3.41 9.82 1.88
C GLY A 279 -4.13 11.09 1.42
N THR A 280 -3.41 12.22 1.30
CA THR A 280 -3.99 13.55 1.05
C THR A 280 -3.03 14.47 0.27
N TRP A 281 -3.53 15.59 -0.25
CA TRP A 281 -2.72 16.65 -0.85
C TRP A 281 -1.68 17.23 0.12
N GLY A 282 -2.06 17.37 1.39
CA GLY A 282 -1.13 17.81 2.46
C GLY A 282 0.00 16.82 2.68
N SER A 283 -0.27 15.52 2.59
CA SER A 283 0.80 14.50 2.67
C SER A 283 1.71 14.53 1.43
N LEU A 284 1.18 14.85 0.25
CA LEU A 284 1.99 15.05 -0.96
C LEU A 284 2.86 16.30 -0.82
N LEU A 285 2.28 17.43 -0.37
CA LEU A 285 3.04 18.65 -0.08
C LEU A 285 4.20 18.35 0.87
N ALA A 286 4.00 17.62 1.95
CA ALA A 286 5.03 17.28 2.94
C ALA A 286 6.17 16.38 2.40
N GLN A 287 5.95 15.66 1.30
CA GLN A 287 6.91 14.70 0.72
C GLN A 287 7.62 15.23 -0.53
N THR A 288 7.22 16.38 -1.04
CA THR A 288 7.78 16.98 -2.24
C THR A 288 8.76 18.12 -1.92
N GLN A 289 9.59 18.50 -2.89
CA GLN A 289 10.49 19.67 -2.74
C GLN A 289 9.67 20.97 -2.77
N HIS A 290 10.07 21.91 -1.93
CA HIS A 290 9.43 23.21 -1.83
C HIS A 290 10.35 24.32 -2.35
N ASP A 291 9.74 25.39 -2.89
CA ASP A 291 10.43 26.66 -3.06
C ASP A 291 10.64 27.36 -1.69
N ILE A 292 11.29 28.52 -1.73
CA ILE A 292 11.58 29.31 -0.51
C ILE A 292 10.32 29.83 0.21
N TYR A 293 9.16 29.74 -0.42
CA TYR A 293 7.87 30.16 0.13
C TYR A 293 7.01 28.97 0.57
N GLY A 294 7.56 27.75 0.52
CA GLY A 294 6.85 26.52 0.90
C GLY A 294 5.87 26.01 -0.17
N ASN A 295 6.00 26.46 -1.43
CA ASN A 295 5.16 25.94 -2.50
C ASN A 295 5.78 24.71 -3.16
N THR A 296 4.93 23.78 -3.58
CA THR A 296 5.28 22.68 -4.48
C THR A 296 4.60 22.88 -5.81
N VAL A 297 5.38 22.75 -6.90
CA VAL A 297 4.89 22.85 -8.27
C VAL A 297 5.23 21.58 -9.04
N ILE A 298 4.20 20.91 -9.53
CA ILE A 298 4.28 19.77 -10.44
C ILE A 298 3.56 20.18 -11.71
N GLY A 299 4.34 20.56 -12.73
CA GLY A 299 3.83 21.09 -14.01
C GLY A 299 4.93 21.84 -14.78
N LYS A 300 4.74 22.05 -16.09
CA LYS A 300 5.79 22.59 -16.97
C LYS A 300 5.86 24.11 -17.01
N ASP A 301 4.74 24.82 -17.06
CA ASP A 301 4.69 26.31 -17.23
C ASP A 301 3.79 26.93 -16.16
N VAL A 302 4.25 26.84 -14.90
CA VAL A 302 3.53 27.36 -13.72
C VAL A 302 4.34 28.48 -13.07
N HIS A 303 3.70 29.66 -12.91
CA HIS A 303 4.29 30.86 -12.32
C HIS A 303 3.50 31.28 -11.09
N LEU A 304 4.17 31.36 -9.94
CA LEU A 304 3.61 31.80 -8.67
C LEU A 304 4.15 33.19 -8.29
N PHE A 305 3.24 34.11 -7.95
CA PHE A 305 3.56 35.44 -7.46
C PHE A 305 2.86 35.66 -6.11
N ASP A 306 3.58 36.16 -5.11
CA ASP A 306 3.05 36.46 -3.76
C ASP A 306 2.23 35.30 -3.16
N SER A 307 2.58 34.06 -3.51
CA SER A 307 1.87 32.84 -3.09
C SER A 307 2.78 31.99 -2.21
N LYS A 308 2.19 31.32 -1.21
CA LYS A 308 2.93 30.51 -0.25
C LYS A 308 2.12 29.29 0.24
N ASN A 309 2.85 28.26 0.67
CA ASN A 309 2.27 27.01 1.22
C ASN A 309 1.26 26.35 0.27
N CYS A 310 1.42 26.53 -1.03
CA CYS A 310 0.50 26.00 -2.05
C CYS A 310 1.06 24.73 -2.69
N ILE A 311 0.18 23.86 -3.12
CA ILE A 311 0.50 22.76 -4.03
C ILE A 311 -0.20 22.99 -5.37
N VAL A 312 0.58 23.06 -6.44
CA VAL A 312 0.08 23.21 -7.80
C VAL A 312 0.46 21.98 -8.60
N HIS A 313 -0.53 21.26 -9.10
CA HIS A 313 -0.34 20.07 -9.93
C HIS A 313 -1.10 20.20 -11.24
N THR A 314 -0.38 20.30 -12.35
CA THR A 314 -0.94 20.39 -13.69
C THR A 314 -0.29 19.34 -14.58
N THR A 315 -1.07 18.58 -15.32
CA THR A 315 -0.58 17.57 -16.27
C THR A 315 -0.57 18.06 -17.70
N GLU A 316 -1.28 19.15 -17.99
CA GLU A 316 -1.38 19.71 -19.32
C GLU A 316 -0.31 20.77 -19.59
N GLU A 317 0.11 20.90 -20.87
CA GLU A 317 1.04 21.92 -21.33
C GLU A 317 0.31 23.26 -21.51
N ARG A 318 -0.17 23.83 -20.42
CA ARG A 318 -0.74 25.18 -20.46
C ARG A 318 -0.03 26.10 -19.46
N LYS A 319 0.02 27.36 -19.80
CA LYS A 319 0.56 28.38 -18.91
C LYS A 319 -0.40 28.64 -17.77
N VAL A 320 0.08 28.45 -16.53
CA VAL A 320 -0.68 28.73 -15.30
C VAL A 320 0.01 29.85 -14.54
N VAL A 321 -0.73 30.89 -14.22
CA VAL A 321 -0.24 32.05 -13.45
C VAL A 321 -1.12 32.21 -12.23
N ILE A 322 -0.52 32.21 -11.06
CA ILE A 322 -1.19 32.30 -9.76
C ILE A 322 -0.59 33.45 -8.97
N GLN A 323 -1.43 34.30 -8.39
CA GLN A 323 -0.99 35.41 -7.56
C GLN A 323 -1.83 35.45 -6.26
N GLY A 324 -1.14 35.58 -5.12
CA GLY A 324 -1.76 35.94 -3.84
C GLY A 324 -2.45 34.79 -3.11
N LEU A 325 -2.18 33.51 -3.43
CA LEU A 325 -2.72 32.35 -2.72
C LEU A 325 -1.83 31.96 -1.54
N ASP A 326 -2.46 31.54 -0.43
CA ASP A 326 -1.81 31.02 0.77
C ASP A 326 -2.52 29.76 1.26
N GLY A 327 -1.82 28.60 1.22
CA GLY A 327 -2.35 27.33 1.68
C GLY A 327 -3.44 26.74 0.77
N TYR A 328 -3.24 26.76 -0.54
CA TYR A 328 -4.19 26.25 -1.53
C TYR A 328 -3.66 25.05 -2.30
N ILE A 329 -4.59 24.19 -2.69
CA ILE A 329 -4.45 23.18 -3.72
C ILE A 329 -4.95 23.80 -5.02
N VAL A 330 -4.13 23.75 -6.07
CA VAL A 330 -4.51 24.05 -7.46
C VAL A 330 -4.16 22.82 -8.28
N ALA A 331 -5.14 22.09 -8.74
CA ALA A 331 -4.89 20.87 -9.50
C ALA A 331 -5.76 20.81 -10.74
N GLU A 332 -5.17 20.38 -11.84
CA GLU A 332 -5.86 20.29 -13.13
C GLU A 332 -5.54 18.97 -13.82
N GLN A 333 -6.60 18.30 -14.31
CA GLN A 333 -6.49 17.13 -15.18
C GLN A 333 -7.75 16.96 -16.01
N ASP A 334 -7.61 16.58 -17.29
CA ASP A 334 -8.69 16.23 -18.22
C ASP A 334 -9.80 17.30 -18.27
N GLY A 335 -9.39 18.59 -18.31
CA GLY A 335 -10.30 19.74 -18.35
C GLY A 335 -11.04 20.02 -17.03
N LYS A 336 -10.70 19.34 -15.95
CA LYS A 336 -11.22 19.59 -14.60
C LYS A 336 -10.20 20.41 -13.81
N LEU A 337 -10.65 21.45 -13.13
CA LEU A 337 -9.82 22.33 -12.30
C LEU A 337 -10.33 22.33 -10.86
N LEU A 338 -9.43 22.10 -9.93
CA LEU A 338 -9.64 22.28 -8.50
C LEU A 338 -8.86 23.48 -7.99
N ILE A 339 -9.53 24.37 -7.27
CA ILE A 339 -8.91 25.41 -6.44
C ILE A 339 -9.58 25.30 -5.06
N CYS A 340 -8.84 24.81 -4.08
CA CYS A 340 -9.38 24.53 -2.75
C CYS A 340 -8.35 24.84 -1.67
N ARG A 341 -8.78 25.28 -0.50
CA ARG A 341 -7.86 25.43 0.64
C ARG A 341 -7.35 24.07 1.06
N LEU A 342 -6.06 23.99 1.34
CA LEU A 342 -5.42 22.76 1.82
C LEU A 342 -6.06 22.25 3.13
N SER A 343 -6.49 23.16 4.01
CA SER A 343 -7.22 22.82 5.24
C SER A 343 -8.58 22.15 5.02
N GLU A 344 -9.14 22.25 3.81
CA GLU A 344 -10.45 21.68 3.44
C GLU A 344 -10.34 20.36 2.64
N GLU A 345 -9.14 19.83 2.48
CA GLU A 345 -8.88 18.65 1.65
C GLU A 345 -9.70 17.42 2.04
N GLN A 346 -10.04 17.25 3.31
CA GLN A 346 -10.88 16.13 3.78
C GLN A 346 -12.34 16.23 3.26
N ARG A 347 -12.75 17.41 2.80
CA ARG A 347 -14.12 17.67 2.28
C ARG A 347 -14.19 17.57 0.76
N LEU A 348 -13.11 17.28 0.06
CA LEU A 348 -13.10 17.23 -1.41
C LEU A 348 -14.21 16.36 -1.98
N LYS A 349 -14.49 15.21 -1.39
CA LYS A 349 -15.62 14.36 -1.81
C LYS A 349 -16.98 15.05 -1.77
N GLN A 350 -17.20 15.96 -0.81
CA GLN A 350 -18.45 16.73 -0.70
C GLN A 350 -18.53 17.77 -1.81
N PHE A 351 -17.41 18.34 -2.24
CA PHE A 351 -17.36 19.39 -3.26
C PHE A 351 -17.50 18.81 -4.68
N THR A 352 -16.95 17.62 -4.90
CA THR A 352 -16.91 17.01 -6.24
C THR A 352 -18.09 16.11 -6.55
N GLY A 353 -18.85 15.69 -5.53
CA GLY A 353 -19.96 14.73 -5.70
C GLY A 353 -19.47 13.31 -6.09
N GLU A 354 -18.15 13.08 -6.14
CA GLU A 354 -17.54 11.80 -6.43
C GLU A 354 -17.13 11.13 -5.11
N GLY A 355 -17.90 10.17 -4.64
CA GLY A 355 -17.72 9.50 -3.36
C GLY A 355 -17.86 8.00 -3.42
#